data_b51b9dff72bed5fee9c74ff8c5a7378b
#
_entry.id   b51b9dff72bed5fee9c74ff8c5a7378b
#
_cell.length_a   1.000
_cell.length_b   1.000
_cell.length_c   1.000
_cell.angle_alpha   90.00
_cell.angle_beta   90.00
_cell.angle_gamma   90.00
#
_symmetry.space_group_name_H-M   'P 1'
#
loop_
_entity.id
_entity.type
_entity.pdbx_description
1 polymer ?
#
loop_
_entity_poly.entity_id
_entity_poly.type
_entity_poly.pdbx_seq_one_letter_code
_entity_poly.pdbx_strand_id
1 'polypeptide(L)'
;KIDVTNFSKLGKSIEKNKPDVLIHLAGQTSHSKSFDNPIHDIDVNAKSTLFMLQKIKELNLKCKFVLGSTFIVIGKPEKLPVNEQSFCNPTTIYGANRLLSEHYCKIFNQVYGLDTLIFRITNSFGPREQVIKNKNAVNYLIHQAFKGNKINIYNNGNFYRDLIYISDVITGIKTIIKKGKKGNLYWISSGKKTWFHQLGSWLTQFSDVKIRYVNSPIYTQKVDVGNFVVDNSKLKSLGW
;
A
#
# COMPACT_ATOMS: atom_id res chain seq x y z
N LYS A 1 7.62 -21.16 -2.12
CA LYS A 1 7.44 -19.83 -2.73
C LYS A 1 6.81 -19.99 -4.09
N ILE A 2 5.70 -19.27 -4.37
CA ILE A 2 4.93 -19.33 -5.62
C ILE A 2 4.87 -17.92 -6.18
N ASP A 3 5.10 -17.77 -7.48
CA ASP A 3 4.81 -16.54 -8.21
C ASP A 3 3.29 -16.43 -8.40
N VAL A 4 2.70 -15.29 -8.01
CA VAL A 4 1.24 -15.08 -8.07
C VAL A 4 0.68 -15.03 -9.50
N THR A 5 1.54 -14.87 -10.50
CA THR A 5 1.18 -14.95 -11.91
C THR A 5 1.16 -16.39 -12.44
N ASN A 6 1.70 -17.34 -11.70
CA ASN A 6 1.58 -18.76 -12.01
C ASN A 6 0.26 -19.31 -11.45
N PHE A 7 -0.83 -19.04 -12.15
CA PHE A 7 -2.18 -19.36 -11.71
C PHE A 7 -2.40 -20.85 -11.47
N SER A 8 -1.75 -21.74 -12.26
CA SER A 8 -1.82 -23.19 -12.04
C SER A 8 -1.24 -23.59 -10.68
N LYS A 9 -0.02 -23.16 -10.37
CA LYS A 9 0.60 -23.48 -9.09
C LYS A 9 -0.13 -22.80 -7.92
N LEU A 10 -0.60 -21.56 -8.11
CA LEU A 10 -1.35 -20.82 -7.11
C LEU A 10 -2.67 -21.50 -6.79
N GLY A 11 -3.43 -21.92 -7.82
CA GLY A 11 -4.69 -22.63 -7.66
C GLY A 11 -4.51 -23.97 -6.92
N LYS A 12 -3.54 -24.80 -7.33
CA LYS A 12 -3.21 -26.06 -6.63
C LYS A 12 -2.83 -25.83 -5.16
N SER A 13 -2.14 -24.71 -4.87
CA SER A 13 -1.77 -24.38 -3.49
C SER A 13 -2.99 -24.00 -2.64
N ILE A 14 -3.92 -23.21 -3.16
CA ILE A 14 -5.18 -22.87 -2.47
C ILE A 14 -6.02 -24.12 -2.22
N GLU A 15 -6.18 -24.96 -3.23
CA GLU A 15 -6.95 -26.20 -3.16
C GLU A 15 -6.37 -27.19 -2.12
N LYS A 16 -5.05 -27.34 -2.12
CA LYS A 16 -4.34 -28.24 -1.18
C LYS A 16 -4.44 -27.76 0.27
N ASN A 17 -4.25 -26.45 0.49
CA ASN A 17 -4.11 -25.90 1.87
C ASN A 17 -5.45 -25.46 2.46
N LYS A 18 -6.47 -25.17 1.66
CA LYS A 18 -7.81 -24.72 2.08
C LYS A 18 -7.75 -23.71 3.25
N PRO A 19 -7.09 -22.55 3.08
CA PRO A 19 -6.79 -21.65 4.19
C PRO A 19 -8.07 -21.04 4.76
N ASP A 20 -8.14 -20.86 6.09
CA ASP A 20 -9.19 -20.07 6.76
C ASP A 20 -9.03 -18.57 6.49
N VAL A 21 -7.79 -18.12 6.32
CA VAL A 21 -7.45 -16.72 5.99
C VAL A 21 -6.40 -16.68 4.89
N LEU A 22 -6.69 -15.98 3.80
CA LEU A 22 -5.75 -15.73 2.72
C LEU A 22 -5.44 -14.23 2.67
N ILE A 23 -4.19 -13.86 3.02
CA ILE A 23 -3.73 -12.48 2.99
C ILE A 23 -2.95 -12.24 1.70
N HIS A 24 -3.50 -11.41 0.82
CA HIS A 24 -2.87 -11.09 -0.46
C HIS A 24 -2.09 -9.77 -0.36
N LEU A 25 -0.77 -9.89 -0.11
CA LEU A 25 0.18 -8.77 -0.07
C LEU A 25 1.11 -8.75 -1.29
N ALA A 26 1.16 -9.84 -2.04
CA ALA A 26 2.00 -9.91 -3.22
C ALA A 26 1.58 -8.86 -4.23
N GLY A 27 2.56 -8.17 -4.81
CA GLY A 27 2.31 -7.11 -5.76
C GLY A 27 3.59 -6.52 -6.31
N GLN A 28 3.52 -5.99 -7.52
CA GLN A 28 4.49 -5.04 -8.06
C GLN A 28 4.15 -3.66 -7.48
N THR A 29 5.08 -3.00 -6.78
CA THR A 29 4.80 -1.77 -6.01
C THR A 29 5.56 -0.54 -6.52
N SER A 30 6.33 -0.66 -7.59
CA SER A 30 7.07 0.46 -8.19
C SER A 30 6.20 1.16 -9.23
N HIS A 31 5.95 2.45 -9.02
CA HIS A 31 5.18 3.27 -9.97
C HIS A 31 5.83 3.31 -11.35
N SER A 32 7.15 3.53 -11.43
CA SER A 32 7.86 3.55 -12.70
C SER A 32 7.76 2.23 -13.45
N LYS A 33 7.98 1.10 -12.77
CA LYS A 33 7.86 -0.22 -13.40
C LYS A 33 6.46 -0.52 -13.93
N SER A 34 5.41 0.06 -13.34
CA SER A 34 4.05 -0.11 -13.85
C SER A 34 3.85 0.56 -15.20
N PHE A 35 4.58 1.65 -15.50
CA PHE A 35 4.59 2.27 -16.82
C PHE A 35 5.52 1.53 -17.80
N ASP A 36 6.64 0.99 -17.32
CA ASP A 36 7.58 0.23 -18.15
C ASP A 36 6.98 -1.10 -18.65
N ASN A 37 6.20 -1.78 -17.79
CA ASN A 37 5.55 -3.05 -18.12
C ASN A 37 4.12 -3.13 -17.56
N PRO A 38 3.16 -2.44 -18.18
CA PRO A 38 1.78 -2.35 -17.69
C PRO A 38 1.03 -3.70 -17.71
N ILE A 39 1.33 -4.57 -18.68
CA ILE A 39 0.70 -5.90 -18.77
C ILE A 39 1.14 -6.78 -17.60
N HIS A 40 2.42 -6.79 -17.27
CA HIS A 40 2.89 -7.50 -16.09
C HIS A 40 2.31 -6.92 -14.80
N ASP A 41 2.16 -5.60 -14.71
CA ASP A 41 1.59 -4.94 -13.55
C ASP A 41 0.13 -5.36 -13.31
N ILE A 42 -0.71 -5.44 -14.36
CA ILE A 42 -2.09 -5.93 -14.24
C ILE A 42 -2.14 -7.42 -13.88
N ASP A 43 -1.23 -8.23 -14.42
CA ASP A 43 -1.19 -9.67 -14.11
C ASP A 43 -0.88 -9.90 -12.62
N VAL A 44 0.11 -9.18 -12.08
CA VAL A 44 0.52 -9.31 -10.68
C VAL A 44 -0.49 -8.67 -9.73
N ASN A 45 -0.97 -7.45 -10.04
CA ASN A 45 -1.74 -6.64 -9.08
C ASN A 45 -3.26 -6.85 -9.18
N ALA A 46 -3.82 -7.13 -10.37
CA ALA A 46 -5.27 -7.25 -10.54
C ALA A 46 -5.71 -8.69 -10.86
N LYS A 47 -5.13 -9.33 -11.90
CA LYS A 47 -5.54 -10.69 -12.30
C LYS A 47 -5.28 -11.71 -11.21
N SER A 48 -4.18 -11.59 -10.46
CA SER A 48 -3.89 -12.48 -9.34
C SER A 48 -4.98 -12.41 -8.26
N THR A 49 -5.48 -11.20 -7.96
CA THR A 49 -6.58 -10.99 -7.01
C THR A 49 -7.87 -11.65 -7.52
N LEU A 50 -8.24 -11.37 -8.78
CA LEU A 50 -9.42 -11.95 -9.39
C LEU A 50 -9.35 -13.47 -9.39
N PHE A 51 -8.21 -14.05 -9.78
CA PHE A 51 -8.00 -15.49 -9.79
C PHE A 51 -8.18 -16.13 -8.41
N MET A 52 -7.59 -15.53 -7.35
CA MET A 52 -7.73 -16.06 -6.00
C MET A 52 -9.18 -16.02 -5.50
N LEU A 53 -9.89 -14.92 -5.74
CA LEU A 53 -11.30 -14.79 -5.39
C LEU A 53 -12.17 -15.80 -6.13
N GLN A 54 -11.93 -15.97 -7.42
CA GLN A 54 -12.61 -16.98 -8.25
C GLN A 54 -12.34 -18.39 -7.71
N LYS A 55 -11.09 -18.71 -7.38
CA LYS A 55 -10.71 -20.03 -6.86
C LYS A 55 -11.35 -20.33 -5.50
N ILE A 56 -11.41 -19.35 -4.60
CA ILE A 56 -12.10 -19.46 -3.30
C ILE A 56 -13.60 -19.78 -3.53
N LYS A 57 -14.23 -19.07 -4.46
CA LYS A 57 -15.64 -19.30 -4.84
C LYS A 57 -15.85 -20.69 -5.41
N GLU A 58 -15.04 -21.10 -6.41
CA GLU A 58 -15.15 -22.41 -7.08
C GLU A 58 -15.03 -23.59 -6.11
N LEU A 59 -14.12 -23.47 -5.16
CA LEU A 59 -13.89 -24.49 -4.13
C LEU A 59 -14.86 -24.39 -2.93
N ASN A 60 -15.78 -23.43 -2.95
CA ASN A 60 -16.70 -23.12 -1.86
C ASN A 60 -16.02 -23.02 -0.49
N LEU A 61 -14.85 -22.36 -0.43
CA LEU A 61 -14.07 -22.26 0.80
C LEU A 61 -14.66 -21.22 1.75
N LYS A 62 -14.75 -21.58 3.02
CA LYS A 62 -15.01 -20.63 4.12
C LYS A 62 -13.72 -19.86 4.47
N CYS A 63 -13.20 -19.12 3.51
CA CYS A 63 -11.94 -18.40 3.60
C CYS A 63 -12.18 -16.91 3.69
N LYS A 64 -11.55 -16.24 4.68
CA LYS A 64 -11.48 -14.78 4.77
C LYS A 64 -10.38 -14.30 3.83
N PHE A 65 -10.74 -13.60 2.77
CA PHE A 65 -9.78 -12.99 1.84
C PHE A 65 -9.45 -11.57 2.26
N VAL A 66 -8.18 -11.27 2.51
CA VAL A 66 -7.70 -9.97 2.99
C VAL A 66 -6.77 -9.35 1.96
N LEU A 67 -7.22 -8.30 1.29
CA LEU A 67 -6.45 -7.56 0.30
C LEU A 67 -5.67 -6.42 0.94
N GLY A 68 -4.33 -6.42 0.78
CA GLY A 68 -3.51 -5.24 1.05
C GLY A 68 -3.55 -4.29 -0.14
N SER A 69 -4.12 -3.12 0.01
CA SER A 69 -4.14 -2.04 -0.96
C SER A 69 -3.23 -0.88 -0.54
N THR A 70 -3.34 0.25 -1.18
CA THR A 70 -2.40 1.37 -1.09
C THR A 70 -3.12 2.71 -1.09
N PHE A 71 -2.50 3.74 -0.51
CA PHE A 71 -2.98 5.12 -0.60
C PHE A 71 -2.93 5.70 -2.03
N ILE A 72 -2.13 5.10 -2.92
CA ILE A 72 -1.98 5.54 -4.32
C ILE A 72 -3.29 5.45 -5.12
N VAL A 73 -4.24 4.62 -4.68
CA VAL A 73 -5.57 4.54 -5.32
C VAL A 73 -6.36 5.85 -5.23
N ILE A 74 -6.04 6.71 -4.27
CA ILE A 74 -6.66 8.02 -4.12
C ILE A 74 -6.18 8.99 -5.21
N GLY A 75 -4.93 8.89 -5.65
CA GLY A 75 -4.30 9.92 -6.45
C GLY A 75 -4.10 11.20 -5.65
N LYS A 76 -4.31 12.36 -6.27
CA LYS A 76 -4.25 13.66 -5.59
C LYS A 76 -5.57 13.90 -4.83
N PRO A 77 -5.57 13.93 -3.49
CA PRO A 77 -6.80 14.05 -2.72
C PRO A 77 -7.45 15.44 -2.89
N GLU A 78 -8.76 15.47 -3.04
CA GLU A 78 -9.54 16.72 -3.09
C GLU A 78 -9.67 17.37 -1.71
N LYS A 79 -9.78 16.54 -0.66
CA LYS A 79 -9.90 16.95 0.74
C LYS A 79 -8.99 16.13 1.64
N LEU A 80 -8.53 16.74 2.73
CA LEU A 80 -7.72 16.10 3.76
C LEU A 80 -8.32 16.34 5.15
N PRO A 81 -8.27 15.37 6.05
CA PRO A 81 -7.74 14.02 5.87
C PRO A 81 -8.60 13.17 4.93
N VAL A 82 -8.00 12.21 4.22
CA VAL A 82 -8.75 11.21 3.45
C VAL A 82 -9.33 10.15 4.38
N ASN A 83 -10.45 9.55 3.98
CA ASN A 83 -11.11 8.44 4.68
C ASN A 83 -11.56 7.36 3.68
N GLU A 84 -12.35 6.38 4.14
CA GLU A 84 -12.81 5.26 3.31
C GLU A 84 -13.77 5.67 2.18
N GLN A 85 -14.43 6.82 2.30
CA GLN A 85 -15.38 7.37 1.32
C GLN A 85 -14.70 8.33 0.34
N SER A 86 -13.43 8.69 0.55
CA SER A 86 -12.71 9.62 -0.33
C SER A 86 -12.65 9.10 -1.76
N PHE A 87 -12.84 10.00 -2.71
CA PHE A 87 -12.80 9.69 -4.13
C PHE A 87 -11.45 9.12 -4.54
N CYS A 88 -11.48 8.07 -5.36
CA CYS A 88 -10.29 7.38 -5.86
C CYS A 88 -10.07 7.75 -7.33
N ASN A 89 -8.96 8.44 -7.62
CA ASN A 89 -8.56 8.83 -8.96
C ASN A 89 -7.04 8.61 -9.14
N PRO A 90 -6.60 7.35 -9.25
CA PRO A 90 -5.18 7.00 -9.30
C PRO A 90 -4.49 7.62 -10.52
N THR A 91 -3.29 8.15 -10.31
CA THR A 91 -2.43 8.76 -11.33
C THR A 91 -1.38 7.80 -11.89
N THR A 92 -1.39 6.54 -11.46
CA THR A 92 -0.44 5.52 -11.91
C THR A 92 -1.16 4.23 -12.31
N ILE A 93 -0.58 3.47 -13.24
CA ILE A 93 -1.09 2.14 -13.65
C ILE A 93 -1.15 1.21 -12.44
N TYR A 94 -0.13 1.22 -11.58
CA TYR A 94 -0.13 0.51 -10.31
C TYR A 94 -1.35 0.85 -9.45
N GLY A 95 -1.62 2.14 -9.24
CA GLY A 95 -2.78 2.59 -8.45
C GLY A 95 -4.12 2.17 -9.06
N ALA A 96 -4.25 2.24 -10.39
CA ALA A 96 -5.44 1.80 -11.10
C ALA A 96 -5.68 0.29 -10.94
N ASN A 97 -4.63 -0.54 -11.06
CA ASN A 97 -4.72 -1.99 -10.89
C ASN A 97 -5.03 -2.40 -9.43
N ARG A 98 -4.51 -1.65 -8.45
CA ARG A 98 -4.87 -1.88 -7.03
C ARG A 98 -6.32 -1.49 -6.75
N LEU A 99 -6.81 -0.37 -7.31
CA LEU A 99 -8.22 0.02 -7.21
C LEU A 99 -9.15 -1.00 -7.86
N LEU A 100 -8.77 -1.54 -9.03
CA LEU A 100 -9.50 -2.63 -9.69
C LEU A 100 -9.59 -3.87 -8.79
N SER A 101 -8.51 -4.22 -8.09
CA SER A 101 -8.49 -5.33 -7.12
C SER A 101 -9.45 -5.10 -5.94
N GLU A 102 -9.57 -3.86 -5.45
CA GLU A 102 -10.56 -3.51 -4.44
C GLU A 102 -11.99 -3.70 -4.95
N HIS A 103 -12.25 -3.32 -6.21
CA HIS A 103 -13.57 -3.53 -6.82
C HIS A 103 -13.90 -5.01 -6.96
N TYR A 104 -12.94 -5.86 -7.35
CA TYR A 104 -13.15 -7.30 -7.35
C TYR A 104 -13.54 -7.84 -5.97
N CYS A 105 -12.84 -7.44 -4.92
CA CYS A 105 -13.20 -7.84 -3.55
C CYS A 105 -14.62 -7.43 -3.18
N LYS A 106 -15.04 -6.20 -3.53
CA LYS A 106 -16.40 -5.70 -3.27
C LYS A 106 -17.45 -6.49 -4.04
N ILE A 107 -17.22 -6.74 -5.33
CA ILE A 107 -18.13 -7.51 -6.19
C ILE A 107 -18.29 -8.94 -5.66
N PHE A 108 -17.19 -9.63 -5.35
CA PHE A 108 -17.25 -10.99 -4.83
C PHE A 108 -17.93 -11.08 -3.45
N ASN A 109 -17.79 -10.05 -2.64
CA ASN A 109 -18.53 -9.95 -1.40
C ASN A 109 -20.04 -9.76 -1.63
N GLN A 110 -20.42 -8.81 -2.48
CA GLN A 110 -21.82 -8.42 -2.71
C GLN A 110 -22.59 -9.52 -3.48
N VAL A 111 -21.98 -10.07 -4.53
CA VAL A 111 -22.65 -11.00 -5.45
C VAL A 111 -22.59 -12.44 -4.94
N TYR A 112 -21.44 -12.87 -4.42
CA TYR A 112 -21.21 -14.26 -4.03
C TYR A 112 -21.12 -14.47 -2.52
N GLY A 113 -21.22 -13.41 -1.74
CA GLY A 113 -21.16 -13.51 -0.28
C GLY A 113 -19.79 -13.94 0.25
N LEU A 114 -18.68 -13.76 -0.47
CA LEU A 114 -17.35 -14.06 0.04
C LEU A 114 -16.97 -13.14 1.21
N ASP A 115 -16.28 -13.67 2.21
CA ASP A 115 -15.73 -12.86 3.30
C ASP A 115 -14.46 -12.14 2.82
N THR A 116 -14.63 -10.93 2.29
CA THR A 116 -13.52 -10.10 1.84
C THR A 116 -13.30 -8.91 2.78
N LEU A 117 -12.03 -8.60 3.02
CA LEU A 117 -11.59 -7.41 3.74
C LEU A 117 -10.53 -6.69 2.91
N ILE A 118 -10.54 -5.37 2.96
CA ILE A 118 -9.57 -4.54 2.26
C ILE A 118 -8.91 -3.63 3.29
N PHE A 119 -7.59 -3.47 3.20
CA PHE A 119 -6.93 -2.39 3.91
C PHE A 119 -6.02 -1.59 2.98
N ARG A 120 -6.03 -0.28 3.14
CA ARG A 120 -5.11 0.64 2.48
C ARG A 120 -4.03 1.06 3.46
N ILE A 121 -2.77 1.01 3.01
CA ILE A 121 -1.62 1.43 3.83
C ILE A 121 -1.10 2.75 3.29
N THR A 122 -0.70 3.65 4.19
CA THR A 122 0.04 4.87 3.86
C THR A 122 1.54 4.55 3.70
N ASN A 123 2.42 5.54 3.80
CA ASN A 123 3.86 5.34 3.65
C ASN A 123 4.43 4.53 4.83
N SER A 124 4.47 3.21 4.70
CA SER A 124 5.06 2.34 5.71
C SER A 124 6.59 2.39 5.65
N PHE A 125 7.23 2.31 6.80
CA PHE A 125 8.68 2.24 6.91
C PHE A 125 9.11 1.30 8.05
N GLY A 126 10.34 0.82 7.99
CA GLY A 126 10.88 -0.06 9.04
C GLY A 126 11.92 -1.05 8.50
N PRO A 127 12.39 -1.96 9.37
CA PRO A 127 13.41 -2.92 9.02
C PRO A 127 12.93 -3.96 7.99
N ARG A 128 13.89 -4.63 7.33
CA ARG A 128 13.70 -5.71 6.34
C ARG A 128 13.10 -5.28 4.99
N GLU A 129 12.85 -4.00 4.76
CA GLU A 129 12.52 -3.53 3.43
C GLU A 129 13.79 -3.47 2.56
N GLN A 130 13.69 -3.96 1.32
CA GLN A 130 14.75 -3.76 0.34
C GLN A 130 14.85 -2.29 -0.02
N VAL A 131 15.99 -1.68 0.24
CA VAL A 131 16.26 -0.27 -0.07
C VAL A 131 16.57 -0.15 -1.55
N ILE A 132 15.57 0.26 -2.31
CA ILE A 132 15.67 0.49 -3.75
C ILE A 132 15.35 1.96 -4.03
N LYS A 133 16.19 2.61 -4.82
CA LYS A 133 15.94 3.98 -5.28
C LYS A 133 14.57 4.06 -5.98
N ASN A 134 13.80 5.11 -5.69
CA ASN A 134 12.46 5.35 -6.26
C ASN A 134 11.35 4.35 -5.85
N LYS A 135 11.56 3.53 -4.81
CA LYS A 135 10.52 2.63 -4.31
C LYS A 135 9.85 3.19 -3.04
N ASN A 136 10.61 3.42 -1.99
CA ASN A 136 10.15 3.99 -0.73
C ASN A 136 11.10 5.13 -0.33
N ALA A 137 10.62 6.37 -0.42
CA ALA A 137 11.45 7.54 -0.16
C ALA A 137 11.99 7.56 1.27
N VAL A 138 11.17 7.21 2.27
CA VAL A 138 11.56 7.30 3.70
C VAL A 138 12.69 6.34 4.02
N ASN A 139 12.52 5.05 3.74
CA ASN A 139 13.57 4.06 3.99
C ASN A 139 14.83 4.33 3.16
N TYR A 140 14.68 4.81 1.93
CA TYR A 140 15.81 5.20 1.11
C TYR A 140 16.60 6.38 1.74
N LEU A 141 15.92 7.44 2.18
CA LEU A 141 16.55 8.59 2.81
C LEU A 141 17.26 8.19 4.12
N ILE A 142 16.60 7.41 4.98
CA ILE A 142 17.19 6.86 6.21
C ILE A 142 18.47 6.09 5.88
N HIS A 143 18.40 5.14 4.95
CA HIS A 143 19.55 4.31 4.58
C HIS A 143 20.72 5.13 4.01
N GLN A 144 20.45 6.12 3.14
CA GLN A 144 21.49 6.99 2.60
C GLN A 144 22.13 7.85 3.70
N ALA A 145 21.33 8.37 4.61
CA ALA A 145 21.81 9.18 5.73
C ALA A 145 22.80 8.38 6.61
N PHE A 146 22.45 7.17 7.01
CA PHE A 146 23.31 6.30 7.82
C PHE A 146 24.54 5.77 7.07
N LYS A 147 24.56 5.82 5.75
CA LYS A 147 25.77 5.55 4.95
C LYS A 147 26.68 6.76 4.75
N GLY A 148 26.34 7.91 5.33
CA GLY A 148 27.08 9.16 5.15
C GLY A 148 26.92 9.77 3.74
N ASN A 149 25.97 9.31 2.95
CA ASN A 149 25.71 9.83 1.61
C ASN A 149 24.92 11.13 1.67
N LYS A 150 25.14 12.02 0.67
CA LYS A 150 24.26 13.18 0.49
C LYS A 150 22.85 12.71 0.12
N ILE A 151 21.83 13.34 0.72
CA ILE A 151 20.44 13.10 0.40
C ILE A 151 19.78 14.29 -0.26
N ASN A 152 18.87 14.02 -1.22
CA ASN A 152 18.07 15.04 -1.85
C ASN A 152 16.66 15.03 -1.27
N ILE A 153 16.20 16.18 -0.81
CA ILE A 153 14.81 16.41 -0.42
C ILE A 153 14.17 17.34 -1.44
N TYR A 154 13.05 16.92 -2.01
CA TYR A 154 12.34 17.66 -3.04
C TYR A 154 11.58 18.85 -2.47
N ASN A 155 11.44 19.93 -3.25
CA ASN A 155 10.58 21.08 -3.00
C ASN A 155 10.77 21.65 -1.59
N ASN A 156 12.03 21.79 -1.15
CA ASN A 156 12.43 22.24 0.19
C ASN A 156 11.80 21.47 1.35
N GLY A 157 11.27 20.25 1.09
CA GLY A 157 10.55 19.47 2.08
C GLY A 157 9.18 20.04 2.47
N ASN A 158 8.66 21.00 1.71
CA ASN A 158 7.38 21.67 1.98
C ASN A 158 6.17 20.81 1.54
N PHE A 159 6.21 19.54 1.89
CA PHE A 159 5.10 18.59 1.75
C PHE A 159 5.14 17.59 2.90
N TYR A 160 4.00 17.00 3.20
CA TYR A 160 3.89 16.00 4.26
C TYR A 160 3.27 14.70 3.77
N ARG A 161 3.60 13.62 4.47
CA ARG A 161 3.02 12.29 4.31
C ARG A 161 2.57 11.76 5.67
N ASP A 162 1.64 10.84 5.61
CA ASP A 162 1.28 9.98 6.74
C ASP A 162 2.24 8.80 6.75
N LEU A 163 3.18 8.80 7.70
CA LEU A 163 4.18 7.75 7.86
C LEU A 163 3.74 6.78 8.95
N ILE A 164 3.82 5.48 8.68
CA ILE A 164 3.48 4.45 9.66
C ILE A 164 4.59 3.42 9.80
N TYR A 165 4.93 3.08 11.04
CA TYR A 165 5.95 2.07 11.30
C TYR A 165 5.42 0.65 11.07
N ILE A 166 6.28 -0.25 10.60
CA ILE A 166 5.86 -1.61 10.18
C ILE A 166 5.21 -2.42 11.30
N SER A 167 5.59 -2.25 12.57
CA SER A 167 4.93 -2.95 13.68
C SER A 167 3.46 -2.58 13.81
N ASP A 168 3.13 -1.29 13.59
CA ASP A 168 1.76 -0.80 13.68
C ASP A 168 0.94 -1.30 12.49
N VAL A 169 1.55 -1.40 11.30
CA VAL A 169 0.91 -2.05 10.15
C VAL A 169 0.53 -3.49 10.48
N ILE A 170 1.45 -4.26 11.09
CA ILE A 170 1.20 -5.66 11.47
C ILE A 170 0.06 -5.77 12.49
N THR A 171 0.04 -4.90 13.50
CA THR A 171 -1.05 -4.88 14.50
C THR A 171 -2.38 -4.47 13.87
N GLY A 172 -2.37 -3.52 12.93
CA GLY A 172 -3.55 -3.12 12.16
C GLY A 172 -4.13 -4.28 11.34
N ILE A 173 -3.28 -5.00 10.60
CA ILE A 173 -3.71 -6.19 9.83
C ILE A 173 -4.31 -7.25 10.77
N LYS A 174 -3.66 -7.55 11.89
CA LYS A 174 -4.17 -8.50 12.88
C LYS A 174 -5.54 -8.07 13.43
N THR A 175 -5.72 -6.79 13.73
CA THR A 175 -6.99 -6.23 14.21
C THR A 175 -8.09 -6.38 13.16
N ILE A 176 -7.79 -6.04 11.88
CA ILE A 176 -8.74 -6.19 10.77
C ILE A 176 -9.15 -7.66 10.59
N ILE A 177 -8.21 -8.60 10.63
CA ILE A 177 -8.51 -10.03 10.50
C ILE A 177 -9.45 -10.51 11.63
N LYS A 178 -9.20 -10.06 12.86
CA LYS A 178 -9.96 -10.51 14.04
C LYS A 178 -11.32 -9.83 14.17
N LYS A 179 -11.41 -8.52 13.89
CA LYS A 179 -12.56 -7.69 14.23
C LYS A 179 -13.17 -6.96 13.03
N GLY A 180 -12.53 -6.98 11.87
CA GLY A 180 -13.02 -6.33 10.67
C GLY A 180 -14.34 -6.93 10.19
N LYS A 181 -15.27 -6.06 9.81
CA LYS A 181 -16.58 -6.46 9.27
C LYS A 181 -16.43 -6.85 7.80
N LYS A 182 -16.96 -7.99 7.41
CA LYS A 182 -17.03 -8.52 6.05
C LYS A 182 -17.40 -7.43 5.02
N GLY A 183 -16.71 -7.40 3.90
CA GLY A 183 -16.92 -6.43 2.82
C GLY A 183 -16.37 -5.03 3.09
N ASN A 184 -15.77 -4.78 4.26
CA ASN A 184 -15.31 -3.45 4.63
C ASN A 184 -13.87 -3.16 4.20
N LEU A 185 -13.62 -1.86 4.03
CA LEU A 185 -12.31 -1.27 3.83
C LEU A 185 -11.88 -0.51 5.08
N TYR A 186 -10.60 -0.57 5.42
CA TYR A 186 -9.97 0.12 6.55
C TYR A 186 -8.68 0.79 6.12
N TRP A 187 -8.35 1.93 6.76
CA TRP A 187 -7.06 2.56 6.61
C TRP A 187 -6.09 2.15 7.72
N ILE A 188 -4.90 1.70 7.35
CA ILE A 188 -3.78 1.49 8.27
C ILE A 188 -2.81 2.65 8.07
N SER A 189 -2.83 3.61 9.01
CA SER A 189 -2.09 4.86 8.93
C SER A 189 -1.84 5.42 10.32
N SER A 190 -0.83 6.28 10.49
CA SER A 190 -0.62 6.96 11.77
C SER A 190 -1.66 8.05 12.07
N GLY A 191 -2.26 8.61 11.03
CA GLY A 191 -3.14 9.78 11.12
C GLY A 191 -2.38 11.08 11.39
N LYS A 192 -1.05 11.09 11.23
CA LYS A 192 -0.18 12.23 11.55
C LYS A 192 0.50 12.77 10.29
N LYS A 193 0.63 14.09 10.23
CA LYS A 193 1.39 14.79 9.19
C LYS A 193 2.88 14.77 9.55
N THR A 194 3.71 14.16 8.71
CA THR A 194 5.16 14.23 8.82
C THR A 194 5.70 15.03 7.65
N TRP A 195 6.23 16.23 7.92
CA TRP A 195 6.82 17.06 6.90
C TRP A 195 8.21 16.54 6.51
N PHE A 196 8.55 16.61 5.22
CA PHE A 196 9.84 16.10 4.76
C PHE A 196 11.03 16.96 5.19
N HIS A 197 10.86 18.28 5.44
CA HIS A 197 11.88 19.09 6.07
C HIS A 197 12.14 18.66 7.53
N GLN A 198 11.09 18.25 8.29
CA GLN A 198 11.25 17.68 9.63
C GLN A 198 12.01 16.35 9.59
N LEU A 199 11.64 15.46 8.63
CA LEU A 199 12.38 14.22 8.42
C LEU A 199 13.86 14.50 8.14
N GLY A 200 14.17 15.48 7.30
CA GLY A 200 15.53 15.93 7.05
C GLY A 200 16.25 16.38 8.34
N SER A 201 15.60 17.23 9.13
CA SER A 201 16.14 17.68 10.42
C SER A 201 16.43 16.52 11.37
N TRP A 202 15.54 15.54 11.47
CA TRP A 202 15.80 14.35 12.30
C TRP A 202 16.99 13.55 11.79
N LEU A 203 17.13 13.37 10.49
CA LEU A 203 18.27 12.63 9.93
C LEU A 203 19.61 13.30 10.24
N THR A 204 19.69 14.64 10.25
CA THR A 204 20.92 15.37 10.62
C THR A 204 21.24 15.31 12.11
N GLN A 205 20.26 15.02 12.99
CA GLN A 205 20.51 14.81 14.41
C GLN A 205 21.15 13.45 14.72
N PHE A 206 20.90 12.45 13.86
CA PHE A 206 21.36 11.07 14.08
C PHE A 206 22.48 10.63 13.13
N SER A 207 22.90 11.49 12.20
CA SER A 207 23.96 11.19 11.22
C SER A 207 24.57 12.49 10.66
N ASP A 208 25.81 12.42 10.19
CA ASP A 208 26.51 13.55 9.54
C ASP A 208 26.05 13.78 8.09
N VAL A 209 24.80 13.44 7.77
CA VAL A 209 24.27 13.55 6.42
C VAL A 209 24.16 15.00 5.96
N LYS A 210 24.58 15.29 4.71
CA LYS A 210 24.37 16.57 4.06
C LYS A 210 23.08 16.55 3.25
N ILE A 211 22.14 17.42 3.58
CA ILE A 211 20.89 17.57 2.85
C ILE A 211 21.06 18.57 1.70
N ARG A 212 20.59 18.19 0.53
CA ARG A 212 20.45 19.06 -0.62
C ARG A 212 18.98 19.20 -0.98
N TYR A 213 18.48 20.42 -1.00
CA TYR A 213 17.14 20.72 -1.45
C TYR A 213 17.15 20.91 -2.97
N VAL A 214 16.26 20.20 -3.67
CA VAL A 214 16.19 20.18 -5.14
C VAL A 214 14.75 20.21 -5.61
N ASN A 215 14.51 20.61 -6.85
CA ASN A 215 13.20 20.49 -7.47
C ASN A 215 12.88 19.03 -7.76
N SER A 216 11.62 18.64 -7.63
CA SER A 216 11.19 17.29 -8.01
C SER A 216 11.26 17.10 -9.53
N PRO A 217 11.65 15.91 -10.03
CA PRO A 217 11.60 15.58 -11.45
C PRO A 217 10.20 15.77 -12.04
N ILE A 218 10.09 16.13 -13.32
CA ILE A 218 8.81 16.35 -14.02
C ILE A 218 7.90 15.12 -13.92
N TYR A 219 8.46 13.93 -14.07
CA TYR A 219 7.69 12.69 -13.89
C TYR A 219 7.05 12.60 -12.51
N THR A 220 7.83 12.87 -11.46
CA THR A 220 7.34 12.85 -10.06
C THR A 220 6.20 13.84 -9.87
N GLN A 221 6.30 15.06 -10.44
CA GLN A 221 5.23 16.06 -10.33
C GLN A 221 3.90 15.59 -10.93
N LYS A 222 3.95 14.79 -12.01
CA LYS A 222 2.76 14.27 -12.70
C LYS A 222 2.05 13.14 -11.93
N VAL A 223 2.81 12.33 -11.20
CA VAL A 223 2.28 11.12 -10.52
C VAL A 223 2.14 11.27 -9.02
N ASP A 224 2.70 12.34 -8.44
CA ASP A 224 2.72 12.55 -7.00
C ASP A 224 1.31 12.88 -6.46
N VAL A 225 0.98 12.26 -5.34
CA VAL A 225 -0.29 12.47 -4.63
C VAL A 225 -0.33 13.79 -3.85
N GLY A 226 0.77 14.54 -3.77
CA GLY A 226 0.87 15.78 -2.99
C GLY A 226 0.81 15.53 -1.48
N ASN A 227 0.31 16.48 -0.71
CA ASN A 227 0.09 16.31 0.72
C ASN A 227 -0.89 15.18 1.00
N PHE A 228 -0.57 14.32 2.00
CA PHE A 228 -1.40 13.17 2.29
C PHE A 228 -1.43 12.85 3.80
N VAL A 229 -2.63 12.74 4.35
CA VAL A 229 -2.90 12.30 5.73
C VAL A 229 -4.29 11.66 5.78
N VAL A 230 -4.44 10.67 6.64
CA VAL A 230 -5.64 9.82 6.72
C VAL A 230 -6.36 9.98 8.05
N ASP A 231 -7.67 9.96 8.03
CA ASP A 231 -8.50 9.67 9.19
C ASP A 231 -8.59 8.16 9.38
N ASN A 232 -7.96 7.64 10.42
CA ASN A 232 -7.91 6.22 10.77
C ASN A 232 -8.90 5.83 11.88
N SER A 233 -9.88 6.68 12.17
CA SER A 233 -10.86 6.49 13.26
C SER A 233 -11.64 5.18 13.12
N LYS A 234 -11.97 4.77 11.88
CA LYS A 234 -12.66 3.51 11.61
C LYS A 234 -11.86 2.27 12.07
N LEU A 235 -10.55 2.23 11.85
CA LEU A 235 -9.72 1.15 12.34
C LEU A 235 -9.56 1.23 13.87
N LYS A 236 -9.36 2.43 14.41
CA LYS A 236 -9.29 2.66 15.87
C LYS A 236 -10.56 2.22 16.59
N SER A 237 -11.74 2.39 15.99
CA SER A 237 -12.99 1.92 16.58
C SER A 237 -13.06 0.39 16.78
N LEU A 238 -12.19 -0.38 16.09
CA LEU A 238 -12.01 -1.81 16.32
C LEU A 238 -11.09 -2.11 17.51
N GLY A 239 -10.51 -1.10 18.17
CA GLY A 239 -9.58 -1.22 19.29
C GLY A 239 -8.11 -1.41 18.86
N TRP A 240 -7.75 -0.85 17.71
CA TRP A 240 -6.35 -0.75 17.26
C TRP A 240 -5.64 0.47 17.82
#